data_4fe090e2ea5a8d7780ba94a9ba27f1c2
#
_entry.id   4fe090e2ea5a8d7780ba94a9ba27f1c2
#
_cell.length_a   1.000
_cell.length_b   1.000
_cell.length_c   1.000
_cell.angle_alpha   90.00
_cell.angle_beta   90.00
_cell.angle_gamma   90.00
#
_symmetry.space_group_name_H-M   'P 1'
#
loop_
_entity.id
_entity.type
_entity.pdbx_description
1 polymer ?
#
loop_
_entity_poly.entity_id
_entity_poly.type
_entity_poly.pdbx_seq_one_letter_code
_entity_poly.pdbx_strand_id
1 'polypeptide(L)'
;MNKFFILLFLLLGHFCFAQQDSIVEQAYYERYSDKLSAKIFTLNRSNDFELYDESVDKRIRLTPNRKTSLGISANYDILAISFGFAPGFLAENKDNKNSKLVAFSTDLFLGGWIQHLDMYYQKGMTLELLNDPSIYLKNLKTFKIGGSTSFNFNPNFSYKAKNFENERQLQSAGSFIPSLLYYYSSLQQTREANYNTKARFINVAFAPAYHYNWVIDEHFLVSGGISLGLGLTQTIDSDRSVTSLLTTSSVDLSLGYNTKDFYAGIITKGTLQKQNNDANVVGDDTIRSISFLVGYRFNAPQIVKDANQKLKKIFQFD
;
A
#
# COMPACT_ATOMS: atom_id res chain seq x y z
N MET A 1 -4.79 33.53 -24.33
CA MET A 1 -3.94 32.82 -23.32
C MET A 1 -3.93 33.69 -22.09
N ASN A 2 -4.70 33.27 -21.07
CA ASN A 2 -5.23 34.12 -20.02
C ASN A 2 -4.19 34.55 -18.99
N LYS A 3 -4.20 35.87 -18.69
CA LYS A 3 -3.41 36.50 -17.61
C LYS A 3 -3.55 35.83 -16.23
N PHE A 4 -4.55 34.97 -16.06
CA PHE A 4 -4.80 34.16 -14.86
C PHE A 4 -3.72 33.06 -14.64
N PHE A 5 -3.21 32.45 -15.70
CA PHE A 5 -2.15 31.44 -15.62
C PHE A 5 -0.79 32.02 -15.26
N ILE A 6 -0.53 33.27 -15.65
CA ILE A 6 0.74 33.95 -15.33
C ILE A 6 0.75 34.37 -13.87
N LEU A 7 -0.42 34.76 -13.31
CA LEU A 7 -0.55 35.10 -11.89
C LEU A 7 -0.37 33.89 -10.96
N LEU A 8 -0.85 32.71 -11.37
CA LEU A 8 -0.69 31.46 -10.64
C LEU A 8 0.80 31.00 -10.62
N PHE A 9 1.53 31.22 -11.72
CA PHE A 9 2.97 30.88 -11.80
C PHE A 9 3.85 31.85 -10.98
N LEU A 10 3.44 33.11 -10.86
CA LEU A 10 4.14 34.12 -10.03
C LEU A 10 3.91 33.90 -8.53
N LEU A 11 2.76 33.38 -8.12
CA LEU A 11 2.49 33.01 -6.72
C LEU A 11 3.28 31.79 -6.22
N LEU A 12 3.66 30.88 -7.10
CA LEU A 12 4.49 29.72 -6.78
C LEU A 12 5.98 30.03 -6.65
N GLY A 13 6.43 31.20 -7.15
CA GLY A 13 7.85 31.62 -7.13
C GLY A 13 8.34 32.26 -5.85
N HIS A 14 7.50 32.56 -4.86
CA HIS A 14 7.88 33.34 -3.67
C HIS A 14 8.18 32.51 -2.40
N PHE A 15 8.25 31.17 -2.50
CA PHE A 15 8.52 30.32 -1.35
C PHE A 15 9.98 29.85 -1.20
N CYS A 16 10.93 30.45 -1.89
CA CYS A 16 12.33 30.01 -1.88
C CYS A 16 13.33 31.03 -1.36
N PHE A 17 13.11 31.69 -0.24
CA PHE A 17 14.19 32.35 0.50
C PHE A 17 13.83 32.42 1.99
N ALA A 18 14.13 31.37 2.74
CA ALA A 18 14.25 31.44 4.18
C ALA A 18 15.74 31.49 4.52
N GLN A 19 16.13 32.53 5.22
CA GLN A 19 17.48 32.79 5.72
C GLN A 19 17.97 31.66 6.63
N GLN A 20 19.21 31.27 6.39
CA GLN A 20 19.96 30.30 7.18
C GLN A 20 20.55 31.04 8.41
N ASP A 21 19.77 31.11 9.48
CA ASP A 21 20.30 31.41 10.79
C ASP A 21 20.91 30.15 11.38
N SER A 22 22.13 30.25 11.92
CA SER A 22 22.87 29.19 12.59
C SER A 22 22.25 28.84 13.95
N ILE A 23 21.06 28.24 13.90
CA ILE A 23 20.42 27.52 15.00
C ILE A 23 20.94 26.10 14.94
N VAL A 24 21.31 25.53 16.08
CA VAL A 24 21.56 24.08 16.19
C VAL A 24 20.32 23.39 15.63
N GLU A 25 20.42 22.90 14.42
CA GLU A 25 19.30 22.35 13.66
C GLU A 25 18.85 21.07 14.36
N GLN A 26 17.78 21.17 15.14
CA GLN A 26 17.22 20.00 15.82
C GLN A 26 16.69 19.05 14.74
N ALA A 27 17.21 17.83 14.70
CA ALA A 27 16.85 16.85 13.70
C ALA A 27 15.32 16.66 13.65
N TYR A 28 14.73 16.66 12.46
CA TYR A 28 13.29 16.44 12.27
C TYR A 28 12.85 15.02 12.57
N TYR A 29 13.76 14.07 12.45
CA TYR A 29 13.51 12.66 12.82
C TYR A 29 14.82 11.98 13.27
N GLU A 30 14.68 10.96 14.09
CA GLU A 30 15.76 10.11 14.56
C GLU A 30 15.76 8.80 13.74
N ARG A 31 16.95 8.41 13.25
CA ARG A 31 17.17 7.17 12.51
C ARG A 31 17.93 6.18 13.38
N TYR A 32 17.44 4.97 13.47
CA TYR A 32 18.03 3.87 14.23
C TYR A 32 18.77 2.90 13.29
N SER A 33 19.85 3.39 12.66
CA SER A 33 20.59 2.63 11.63
C SER A 33 21.34 1.40 12.16
N ASP A 34 21.59 1.34 13.46
CA ASP A 34 22.25 0.22 14.15
C ASP A 34 21.25 -0.80 14.73
N LYS A 35 19.96 -0.48 14.71
CA LYS A 35 18.90 -1.32 15.26
C LYS A 35 18.11 -2.06 14.20
N LEU A 36 17.86 -3.33 14.47
CA LEU A 36 16.86 -4.13 13.77
C LEU A 36 15.50 -3.90 14.43
N SER A 37 14.54 -3.43 13.67
CA SER A 37 13.16 -3.25 14.09
C SER A 37 12.36 -4.48 13.73
N ALA A 38 11.73 -5.14 14.70
CA ALA A 38 10.83 -6.25 14.47
C ALA A 38 9.45 -5.92 15.01
N LYS A 39 8.40 -6.25 14.25
CA LYS A 39 7.00 -6.06 14.65
C LYS A 39 6.15 -7.27 14.33
N ILE A 40 5.17 -7.49 15.18
CA ILE A 40 4.01 -8.34 14.91
C ILE A 40 2.82 -7.44 14.60
N PHE A 41 1.96 -7.89 13.70
CA PHE A 41 0.79 -7.12 13.35
C PHE A 41 -0.41 -8.02 13.03
N THR A 42 -1.60 -7.47 13.26
CA THR A 42 -2.82 -7.97 12.65
C THR A 42 -3.18 -7.06 11.50
N LEU A 43 -3.63 -7.62 10.41
CA LEU A 43 -4.10 -6.86 9.26
C LEU A 43 -5.47 -7.39 8.85
N ASN A 44 -6.51 -6.58 9.02
CA ASN A 44 -7.78 -6.84 8.38
C ASN A 44 -7.80 -6.08 7.04
N ARG A 45 -7.91 -6.83 5.93
CA ARG A 45 -7.92 -6.28 4.58
C ARG A 45 -9.10 -6.85 3.79
N SER A 46 -9.96 -5.99 3.30
CA SER A 46 -10.95 -6.31 2.29
C SER A 46 -10.46 -5.82 0.93
N ASN A 47 -10.53 -6.67 -0.05
CA ASN A 47 -10.27 -6.37 -1.46
C ASN A 47 -11.53 -6.76 -2.22
N ASP A 48 -12.47 -5.84 -2.30
CA ASP A 48 -13.76 -6.04 -2.90
C ASP A 48 -13.68 -5.61 -4.36
N PHE A 49 -13.97 -6.54 -5.26
CA PHE A 49 -14.05 -6.27 -6.68
C PHE A 49 -15.52 -6.21 -7.09
N GLU A 50 -15.93 -5.10 -7.69
CA GLU A 50 -17.30 -4.87 -8.14
C GLU A 50 -17.31 -4.62 -9.64
N LEU A 51 -18.22 -5.31 -10.34
CA LEU A 51 -18.56 -5.05 -11.73
C LEU A 51 -20.00 -4.54 -11.76
N TYR A 52 -20.20 -3.40 -12.37
CA TYR A 52 -21.50 -2.83 -12.60
C TYR A 52 -21.73 -2.65 -14.10
N ASP A 53 -22.77 -3.28 -14.62
CA ASP A 53 -23.24 -3.13 -16.01
C ASP A 53 -24.47 -2.23 -16.01
N GLU A 54 -24.27 -0.97 -16.47
CA GLU A 54 -25.31 0.06 -16.51
C GLU A 54 -26.45 -0.30 -17.49
N SER A 55 -26.17 -1.09 -18.53
CA SER A 55 -27.16 -1.41 -19.58
C SER A 55 -28.27 -2.35 -19.09
N VAL A 56 -27.96 -3.19 -18.09
CA VAL A 56 -28.87 -4.22 -17.55
C VAL A 56 -29.11 -4.04 -16.04
N ASP A 57 -28.58 -2.96 -15.44
CA ASP A 57 -28.61 -2.67 -14.00
C ASP A 57 -28.18 -3.88 -13.14
N LYS A 58 -27.11 -4.56 -13.58
CA LYS A 58 -26.57 -5.72 -12.86
C LYS A 58 -25.29 -5.37 -12.14
N ARG A 59 -25.27 -5.69 -10.86
CA ARG A 59 -24.12 -5.54 -10.00
C ARG A 59 -23.63 -6.91 -9.50
N ILE A 60 -22.35 -7.17 -9.68
CA ILE A 60 -21.67 -8.37 -9.24
C ILE A 60 -20.55 -7.94 -8.32
N ARG A 61 -20.53 -8.46 -7.09
CA ARG A 61 -19.49 -8.18 -6.12
C ARG A 61 -18.79 -9.47 -5.70
N LEU A 62 -17.46 -9.44 -5.69
CA LEU A 62 -16.61 -10.51 -5.21
C LEU A 62 -15.94 -10.06 -3.91
N THR A 63 -16.22 -10.75 -2.81
CA THR A 63 -15.65 -10.45 -1.49
C THR A 63 -14.80 -11.60 -0.99
N PRO A 64 -13.63 -11.33 -0.37
CA PRO A 64 -12.78 -12.37 0.19
C PRO A 64 -13.40 -12.97 1.47
N ASN A 65 -13.32 -14.30 1.60
CA ASN A 65 -13.73 -14.99 2.83
C ASN A 65 -12.71 -14.84 3.97
N ARG A 66 -11.43 -14.64 3.65
CA ARG A 66 -10.39 -14.38 4.65
C ARG A 66 -9.89 -12.96 4.51
N LYS A 67 -10.18 -12.14 5.49
CA LYS A 67 -9.80 -10.73 5.53
C LYS A 67 -8.75 -10.46 6.60
N THR A 68 -8.78 -11.19 7.71
CA THR A 68 -7.86 -10.97 8.84
C THR A 68 -6.66 -11.91 8.75
N SER A 69 -5.48 -11.32 8.72
CA SER A 69 -4.19 -12.02 8.75
C SER A 69 -3.39 -11.62 9.99
N LEU A 70 -2.51 -12.51 10.40
CA LEU A 70 -1.43 -12.28 11.34
C LEU A 70 -0.13 -12.16 10.56
N GLY A 71 0.75 -11.26 10.96
CA GLY A 71 2.00 -11.05 10.26
C GLY A 71 3.15 -10.67 11.17
N ILE A 72 4.33 -10.82 10.61
CA ILE A 72 5.61 -10.37 11.15
C ILE A 72 6.30 -9.46 10.15
N SER A 73 7.04 -8.49 10.64
CA SER A 73 7.87 -7.63 9.81
C SER A 73 9.21 -7.39 10.47
N ALA A 74 10.24 -7.30 9.66
CA ALA A 74 11.56 -6.87 10.06
C ALA A 74 12.01 -5.71 9.18
N ASN A 75 12.61 -4.69 9.79
CA ASN A 75 13.15 -3.54 9.11
C ASN A 75 14.56 -3.26 9.63
N TYR A 76 15.51 -3.12 8.72
CA TYR A 76 16.87 -2.71 9.03
C TYR A 76 17.40 -1.76 7.96
N ASP A 77 17.81 -0.58 8.41
CA ASP A 77 18.38 0.48 7.59
C ASP A 77 17.57 0.77 6.31
N ILE A 78 17.98 0.28 5.14
CA ILE A 78 17.34 0.55 3.85
C ILE A 78 16.23 -0.44 3.48
N LEU A 79 16.08 -1.55 4.18
CA LEU A 79 15.20 -2.66 3.79
C LEU A 79 14.15 -2.96 4.85
N ALA A 80 12.89 -3.05 4.43
CA ALA A 80 11.79 -3.58 5.21
C ALA A 80 11.16 -4.80 4.52
N ILE A 81 10.90 -5.86 5.27
CA ILE A 81 10.26 -7.09 4.77
C ILE A 81 9.12 -7.45 5.69
N SER A 82 7.98 -7.79 5.13
CA SER A 82 6.78 -8.20 5.87
C SER A 82 6.18 -9.47 5.26
N PHE A 83 5.72 -10.34 6.13
CA PHE A 83 5.02 -11.56 5.76
C PHE A 83 3.76 -11.72 6.59
N GLY A 84 2.63 -12.05 5.95
CA GLY A 84 1.35 -12.27 6.61
C GLY A 84 0.60 -13.46 6.02
N PHE A 85 -0.14 -14.15 6.89
CA PHE A 85 -1.05 -15.23 6.51
C PHE A 85 -2.35 -15.13 7.30
N ALA A 86 -3.44 -15.62 6.74
CA ALA A 86 -4.74 -15.64 7.40
C ALA A 86 -5.04 -17.02 7.99
N PRO A 87 -5.00 -17.19 9.33
CA PRO A 87 -5.38 -18.43 9.98
C PRO A 87 -6.85 -18.77 9.73
N GLY A 88 -7.18 -20.08 9.69
CA GLY A 88 -8.54 -20.54 9.43
C GLY A 88 -9.56 -20.11 10.50
N PHE A 89 -9.14 -19.94 11.75
CA PHE A 89 -10.01 -19.51 12.85
C PHE A 89 -10.43 -18.03 12.77
N LEU A 90 -9.75 -17.23 11.96
CA LEU A 90 -10.09 -15.82 11.68
C LEU A 90 -10.90 -15.64 10.38
N ALA A 91 -11.34 -16.73 9.75
CA ALA A 91 -12.21 -16.63 8.58
C ALA A 91 -13.59 -16.08 8.97
N GLU A 92 -14.20 -15.24 8.12
CA GLU A 92 -15.54 -14.69 8.35
C GLU A 92 -16.58 -15.81 8.41
N ASN A 93 -16.53 -16.72 7.46
CA ASN A 93 -17.36 -17.93 7.46
C ASN A 93 -16.46 -19.16 7.63
N LYS A 94 -16.56 -19.81 8.80
CA LYS A 94 -15.77 -21.00 9.14
C LYS A 94 -16.14 -22.23 8.32
N ASP A 95 -17.37 -22.28 7.81
CA ASP A 95 -17.86 -23.37 6.97
C ASP A 95 -17.23 -23.32 5.55
N ASN A 96 -16.74 -22.16 5.14
CA ASN A 96 -16.02 -21.97 3.88
C ASN A 96 -14.58 -22.51 3.99
N LYS A 97 -14.48 -23.84 4.06
CA LYS A 97 -13.19 -24.54 4.09
C LYS A 97 -12.36 -24.25 2.84
N ASN A 98 -11.04 -24.44 2.94
CA ASN A 98 -10.06 -24.23 1.87
C ASN A 98 -9.85 -22.79 1.40
N SER A 99 -10.42 -21.77 2.05
CA SER A 99 -10.00 -20.40 1.79
C SER A 99 -8.57 -20.19 2.31
N LYS A 100 -7.75 -19.43 1.56
CA LYS A 100 -6.36 -19.10 1.91
C LYS A 100 -6.07 -17.64 1.59
N LEU A 101 -5.24 -17.01 2.39
CA LEU A 101 -4.68 -15.70 2.13
C LEU A 101 -3.23 -15.68 2.60
N VAL A 102 -2.34 -15.27 1.71
CA VAL A 102 -0.91 -15.05 1.99
C VAL A 102 -0.53 -13.72 1.37
N ALA A 103 0.19 -12.89 2.12
CA ALA A 103 0.71 -11.62 1.67
C ALA A 103 2.20 -11.51 2.00
N PHE A 104 2.93 -10.90 1.08
CA PHE A 104 4.33 -10.56 1.26
C PHE A 104 4.52 -9.12 0.78
N SER A 105 5.29 -8.32 1.49
CA SER A 105 5.71 -7.00 1.02
C SER A 105 7.13 -6.69 1.43
N THR A 106 7.79 -5.86 0.62
CA THR A 106 9.12 -5.34 0.91
C THR A 106 9.23 -3.89 0.46
N ASP A 107 9.89 -3.09 1.26
CA ASP A 107 10.22 -1.70 0.96
C ASP A 107 11.74 -1.53 0.94
N LEU A 108 12.23 -0.80 -0.06
CA LEU A 108 13.62 -0.40 -0.20
C LEU A 108 13.69 1.13 -0.23
N PHE A 109 14.51 1.69 0.64
CA PHE A 109 14.67 3.13 0.83
C PHE A 109 16.07 3.56 0.40
N LEU A 110 16.16 4.31 -0.68
CA LEU A 110 17.41 4.74 -1.30
C LEU A 110 17.43 6.28 -1.40
N GLY A 111 17.94 6.94 -0.36
CA GLY A 111 17.83 8.39 -0.23
C GLY A 111 16.36 8.83 -0.18
N GLY A 112 15.95 9.70 -1.11
CA GLY A 112 14.54 10.10 -1.26
C GLY A 112 13.67 9.08 -2.00
N TRP A 113 14.26 8.06 -2.63
CA TRP A 113 13.51 7.04 -3.37
C TRP A 113 12.94 5.97 -2.44
N ILE A 114 11.70 5.61 -2.70
CA ILE A 114 10.96 4.55 -1.99
C ILE A 114 10.49 3.56 -3.04
N GLN A 115 11.03 2.35 -2.99
CA GLN A 115 10.61 1.24 -3.83
C GLN A 115 9.78 0.28 -2.99
N HIS A 116 8.49 0.18 -3.28
CA HIS A 116 7.56 -0.78 -2.66
C HIS A 116 7.26 -1.92 -3.62
N LEU A 117 7.32 -3.14 -3.12
CA LEU A 117 6.85 -4.34 -3.83
C LEU A 117 5.95 -5.13 -2.92
N ASP A 118 4.81 -5.58 -3.42
CA ASP A 118 3.92 -6.47 -2.70
C ASP A 118 3.43 -7.65 -3.57
N MET A 119 3.12 -8.74 -2.91
CA MET A 119 2.54 -9.93 -3.49
C MET A 119 1.38 -10.37 -2.60
N TYR A 120 0.27 -10.69 -3.22
CA TYR A 120 -0.95 -11.12 -2.56
C TYR A 120 -1.54 -12.32 -3.27
N TYR A 121 -1.74 -13.41 -2.54
CA TYR A 121 -2.42 -14.60 -3.03
C TYR A 121 -3.62 -14.91 -2.16
N GLN A 122 -4.75 -15.13 -2.81
CA GLN A 122 -5.99 -15.48 -2.14
C GLN A 122 -6.70 -16.61 -2.87
N LYS A 123 -7.34 -17.50 -2.12
CA LYS A 123 -8.23 -18.56 -2.61
C LYS A 123 -9.51 -18.55 -1.79
N GLY A 124 -10.65 -18.70 -2.48
CA GLY A 124 -11.98 -18.71 -1.88
C GLY A 124 -12.54 -17.31 -1.71
N MET A 125 -13.54 -16.97 -2.50
CA MET A 125 -14.27 -15.71 -2.48
C MET A 125 -15.77 -15.98 -2.51
N THR A 126 -16.53 -15.03 -1.99
CA THR A 126 -17.99 -15.03 -2.05
C THR A 126 -18.43 -14.11 -3.18
N LEU A 127 -19.25 -14.64 -4.06
CA LEU A 127 -19.96 -13.92 -5.09
C LEU A 127 -21.28 -13.43 -4.51
N GLU A 128 -21.47 -12.14 -4.48
CA GLU A 128 -22.70 -11.47 -4.07
C GLU A 128 -23.38 -10.90 -5.33
N LEU A 129 -24.60 -11.30 -5.57
CA LEU A 129 -25.46 -10.80 -6.63
C LEU A 129 -26.56 -9.95 -5.98
N LEU A 130 -26.95 -8.86 -6.63
CA LEU A 130 -28.08 -8.06 -6.17
C LEU A 130 -29.34 -8.90 -6.20
N ASN A 131 -30.03 -9.08 -5.04
CA ASN A 131 -31.27 -9.84 -4.86
C ASN A 131 -31.17 -11.38 -4.94
N ASP A 132 -29.98 -11.95 -5.05
CA ASP A 132 -29.79 -13.40 -5.06
C ASP A 132 -28.95 -13.87 -3.85
N PRO A 133 -29.09 -15.13 -3.41
CA PRO A 133 -28.27 -15.68 -2.34
C PRO A 133 -26.79 -15.69 -2.76
N SER A 134 -25.90 -15.35 -1.85
CA SER A 134 -24.46 -15.35 -2.09
C SER A 134 -23.92 -16.75 -2.35
N ILE A 135 -22.96 -16.86 -3.26
CA ILE A 135 -22.35 -18.13 -3.68
C ILE A 135 -20.87 -18.14 -3.27
N TYR A 136 -20.47 -19.15 -2.52
CA TYR A 136 -19.05 -19.33 -2.20
C TYR A 136 -18.30 -20.06 -3.31
N LEU A 137 -17.32 -19.38 -3.90
CA LEU A 137 -16.47 -19.88 -4.97
C LEU A 137 -15.15 -20.42 -4.39
N LYS A 138 -15.15 -21.67 -3.91
CA LYS A 138 -14.00 -22.32 -3.22
C LYS A 138 -12.72 -22.38 -4.05
N ASN A 139 -12.86 -22.44 -5.38
CA ASN A 139 -11.76 -22.60 -6.33
C ASN A 139 -11.36 -21.30 -7.03
N LEU A 140 -12.01 -20.18 -6.71
CA LEU A 140 -11.62 -18.87 -7.22
C LEU A 140 -10.30 -18.44 -6.56
N LYS A 141 -9.30 -18.19 -7.39
CA LYS A 141 -7.95 -17.75 -6.99
C LYS A 141 -7.69 -16.36 -7.51
N THR A 142 -7.15 -15.51 -6.66
CA THR A 142 -6.63 -14.20 -7.03
C THR A 142 -5.15 -14.15 -6.70
N PHE A 143 -4.35 -13.70 -7.65
CA PHE A 143 -2.94 -13.42 -7.46
C PHE A 143 -2.68 -11.99 -7.92
N LYS A 144 -2.02 -11.20 -7.09
CA LYS A 144 -1.60 -9.83 -7.39
C LYS A 144 -0.13 -9.68 -7.01
N ILE A 145 0.66 -9.13 -7.92
CA ILE A 145 2.05 -8.76 -7.69
C ILE A 145 2.32 -7.42 -8.33
N GLY A 146 3.09 -6.59 -7.67
CA GLY A 146 3.44 -5.26 -8.17
C GLY A 146 3.97 -4.37 -7.08
N GLY A 147 3.81 -3.07 -7.25
CA GLY A 147 4.27 -2.10 -6.27
C GLY A 147 4.25 -0.67 -6.77
N SER A 148 5.16 0.12 -6.22
CA SER A 148 5.33 1.51 -6.61
C SER A 148 6.78 1.95 -6.51
N THR A 149 7.15 2.88 -7.38
CA THR A 149 8.37 3.69 -7.26
C THR A 149 7.95 5.11 -6.93
N SER A 150 8.41 5.64 -5.81
CA SER A 150 8.00 6.93 -5.26
C SER A 150 9.22 7.76 -4.87
N PHE A 151 9.06 9.08 -4.83
CA PHE A 151 10.13 9.98 -4.40
C PHE A 151 9.62 10.92 -3.31
N ASN A 152 10.31 10.96 -2.18
CA ASN A 152 10.06 11.86 -1.05
C ASN A 152 10.80 13.18 -1.27
N PHE A 153 10.08 14.27 -1.55
CA PHE A 153 10.66 15.57 -1.84
C PHE A 153 11.14 16.33 -0.60
N ASN A 154 10.56 16.05 0.57
CA ASN A 154 10.99 16.73 1.80
C ASN A 154 11.86 15.79 2.66
N PRO A 155 13.17 16.07 2.79
CA PRO A 155 14.07 15.25 3.61
C PRO A 155 13.72 15.28 5.10
N ASN A 156 12.94 16.26 5.57
CA ASN A 156 12.50 16.37 6.96
C ASN A 156 11.30 15.47 7.28
N PHE A 157 10.64 14.93 6.26
CA PHE A 157 9.54 13.98 6.43
C PHE A 157 10.06 12.54 6.40
N SER A 158 9.77 11.77 7.45
CA SER A 158 10.10 10.35 7.48
C SER A 158 8.91 9.49 7.09
N TYR A 159 8.97 8.84 5.92
CA TYR A 159 8.00 7.85 5.50
C TYR A 159 8.07 6.57 6.36
N LYS A 160 9.26 6.23 6.88
CA LYS A 160 9.47 5.10 7.77
C LYS A 160 8.83 5.32 9.15
N ALA A 161 8.88 6.53 9.69
CA ALA A 161 8.23 6.86 10.95
C ALA A 161 6.71 6.70 10.87
N LYS A 162 6.10 7.12 9.75
CA LYS A 162 4.68 6.92 9.45
C LYS A 162 4.27 5.45 9.48
N ASN A 163 5.13 4.55 9.05
CA ASN A 163 4.90 3.11 8.98
C ASN A 163 5.39 2.34 10.23
N PHE A 164 5.84 3.06 11.27
CA PHE A 164 6.41 2.48 12.48
C PHE A 164 7.54 1.49 12.16
N GLU A 165 8.55 1.99 11.47
CA GLU A 165 9.77 1.26 11.14
C GLU A 165 10.95 1.72 12.00
N ASN A 166 12.18 1.74 11.46
CA ASN A 166 13.38 2.09 12.22
C ASN A 166 13.69 3.61 12.23
N GLU A 167 12.67 4.45 12.11
CA GLU A 167 12.75 5.90 12.28
C GLU A 167 11.64 6.41 13.20
N ARG A 168 11.89 7.55 13.86
CA ARG A 168 10.93 8.27 14.69
C ARG A 168 10.91 9.73 14.27
N GLN A 169 9.74 10.24 13.89
CA GLN A 169 9.56 11.67 13.63
C GLN A 169 9.60 12.43 14.96
N LEU A 170 10.38 13.52 15.05
CA LEU A 170 10.53 14.36 16.24
C LEU A 170 9.84 15.69 16.09
N GLN A 171 9.76 16.23 14.88
CA GLN A 171 9.07 17.46 14.54
C GLN A 171 8.07 17.20 13.41
N SER A 172 6.94 17.89 13.46
CA SER A 172 5.91 17.75 12.43
C SER A 172 6.45 18.17 11.07
N ALA A 173 6.18 17.35 10.05
CA ALA A 173 6.61 17.62 8.68
C ALA A 173 5.66 16.95 7.69
N GLY A 174 5.57 17.51 6.50
CA GLY A 174 4.83 16.92 5.39
C GLY A 174 5.68 16.82 4.14
N SER A 175 5.30 15.95 3.20
CA SER A 175 5.98 15.81 1.93
C SER A 175 5.03 15.53 0.79
N PHE A 176 5.35 16.08 -0.36
CA PHE A 176 4.84 15.65 -1.64
C PHE A 176 5.60 14.40 -2.09
N ILE A 177 4.87 13.35 -2.44
CA ILE A 177 5.43 12.03 -2.81
C ILE A 177 4.76 11.54 -4.08
N PRO A 178 5.25 11.92 -5.28
CA PRO A 178 4.79 11.34 -6.52
C PRO A 178 5.16 9.86 -6.60
N SER A 179 4.23 9.06 -7.11
CA SER A 179 4.37 7.60 -7.19
C SER A 179 3.98 7.09 -8.57
N LEU A 180 4.79 6.22 -9.13
CA LEU A 180 4.45 5.38 -10.27
C LEU A 180 4.03 4.01 -9.75
N LEU A 181 2.77 3.65 -9.96
CA LEU A 181 2.18 2.37 -9.56
C LEU A 181 2.23 1.40 -10.74
N TYR A 182 2.52 0.12 -10.49
CA TYR A 182 2.50 -0.93 -11.49
C TYR A 182 2.12 -2.26 -10.84
N TYR A 183 1.05 -2.88 -11.35
CA TYR A 183 0.50 -4.12 -10.81
C TYR A 183 0.09 -5.07 -11.91
N TYR A 184 0.41 -6.34 -11.70
CA TYR A 184 -0.19 -7.45 -12.41
C TYR A 184 -1.15 -8.19 -11.47
N SER A 185 -2.36 -8.43 -11.93
CA SER A 185 -3.37 -9.21 -11.19
C SER A 185 -3.93 -10.31 -12.08
N SER A 186 -4.23 -11.46 -11.50
CA SER A 186 -4.94 -12.52 -12.19
C SER A 186 -6.06 -13.07 -11.33
N LEU A 187 -7.22 -13.29 -11.96
CA LEU A 187 -8.39 -13.93 -11.40
C LEU A 187 -8.60 -15.23 -12.15
N GLN A 188 -8.61 -16.36 -11.46
CA GLN A 188 -8.77 -17.67 -12.08
C GLN A 188 -9.82 -18.49 -11.34
N GLN A 189 -10.84 -18.93 -12.07
CA GLN A 189 -11.85 -19.88 -11.61
C GLN A 189 -11.65 -21.23 -12.32
N THR A 190 -11.44 -22.29 -11.55
CA THR A 190 -11.43 -23.67 -12.06
C THR A 190 -12.80 -24.28 -11.79
N ARG A 191 -13.56 -24.62 -12.83
CA ARG A 191 -14.81 -25.38 -12.76
C ARG A 191 -14.55 -26.88 -12.96
N GLU A 192 -15.34 -27.73 -12.35
CA GLU A 192 -15.18 -29.19 -12.38
C GLU A 192 -15.35 -29.84 -13.79
N ALA A 193 -15.81 -29.11 -14.81
CA ALA A 193 -15.98 -29.56 -16.18
C ALA A 193 -15.22 -28.67 -17.16
N ASN A 194 -13.88 -28.77 -17.20
CA ASN A 194 -12.98 -28.22 -18.25
C ASN A 194 -13.13 -26.75 -18.67
N TYR A 195 -13.91 -25.93 -17.95
CA TYR A 195 -14.02 -24.50 -18.19
C TYR A 195 -13.16 -23.73 -17.18
N ASN A 196 -11.97 -23.32 -17.60
CA ASN A 196 -11.11 -22.39 -16.84
C ASN A 196 -11.37 -20.98 -17.34
N THR A 197 -12.00 -20.14 -16.52
CA THR A 197 -12.08 -18.71 -16.79
C THR A 197 -10.87 -18.03 -16.13
N LYS A 198 -10.11 -17.29 -16.90
CA LYS A 198 -8.94 -16.56 -16.42
C LYS A 198 -8.97 -15.14 -16.96
N ALA A 199 -9.02 -14.16 -16.06
CA ALA A 199 -8.82 -12.75 -16.38
C ALA A 199 -7.48 -12.28 -15.82
N ARG A 200 -6.77 -11.43 -16.57
CA ARG A 200 -5.50 -10.81 -16.18
C ARG A 200 -5.62 -9.30 -16.35
N PHE A 201 -5.02 -8.58 -15.42
CA PHE A 201 -5.03 -7.12 -15.40
C PHE A 201 -3.60 -6.63 -15.24
N ILE A 202 -3.19 -5.72 -16.11
CA ILE A 202 -1.93 -5.00 -16.00
C ILE A 202 -2.27 -3.53 -15.79
N ASN A 203 -1.92 -2.99 -14.64
CA ASN A 203 -2.24 -1.63 -14.22
C ASN A 203 -0.96 -0.83 -14.13
N VAL A 204 -0.93 0.35 -14.75
CA VAL A 204 0.13 1.34 -14.59
C VAL A 204 -0.54 2.70 -14.36
N ALA A 205 -0.17 3.40 -13.29
CA ALA A 205 -0.74 4.70 -12.96
C ALA A 205 0.29 5.63 -12.32
N PHE A 206 0.21 6.91 -12.64
CA PHE A 206 0.90 7.97 -11.91
C PHE A 206 -0.04 8.52 -10.84
N ALA A 207 0.39 8.45 -9.59
CA ALA A 207 -0.43 8.77 -8.41
C ALA A 207 0.34 9.66 -7.43
N PRO A 208 0.38 10.98 -7.64
CA PRO A 208 0.94 11.92 -6.68
C PRO A 208 0.18 11.85 -5.36
N ALA A 209 0.94 11.95 -4.26
CA ALA A 209 0.43 11.93 -2.91
C ALA A 209 1.00 13.09 -2.09
N TYR A 210 0.26 13.52 -1.09
CA TYR A 210 0.78 14.36 -0.02
C TYR A 210 0.57 13.64 1.31
N HIS A 211 1.63 13.59 2.13
CA HIS A 211 1.61 13.01 3.46
C HIS A 211 2.06 14.03 4.48
N TYR A 212 1.51 13.94 5.69
CA TYR A 212 1.87 14.78 6.81
C TYR A 212 2.01 13.95 8.09
N ASN A 213 3.12 14.12 8.80
CA ASN A 213 3.39 13.57 10.11
C ASN A 213 3.18 14.68 11.14
N TRP A 214 2.16 14.53 11.98
CA TRP A 214 1.91 15.43 13.11
C TRP A 214 2.41 14.77 14.38
N VAL A 215 3.46 15.33 14.97
CA VAL A 215 4.04 14.89 16.24
C VAL A 215 3.30 15.60 17.37
N ILE A 216 2.63 14.81 18.21
CA ILE A 216 1.96 15.29 19.41
C ILE A 216 2.80 14.79 20.58
N ASP A 217 3.47 15.70 21.29
CA ASP A 217 4.47 15.26 22.24
C ASP A 217 5.59 14.41 21.58
N GLU A 218 6.69 14.16 22.22
CA GLU A 218 7.86 13.48 21.61
C GLU A 218 7.59 12.06 21.12
N HIS A 219 6.53 11.42 21.59
CA HIS A 219 6.31 9.99 21.40
C HIS A 219 5.04 9.63 20.60
N PHE A 220 4.10 10.55 20.49
CA PHE A 220 2.85 10.29 19.77
C PHE A 220 2.90 10.85 18.36
N LEU A 221 2.58 10.00 17.40
CA LEU A 221 2.52 10.34 15.98
C LEU A 221 1.09 10.13 15.46
N VAL A 222 0.56 11.17 14.82
CA VAL A 222 -0.59 11.07 13.93
C VAL A 222 -0.10 11.38 12.53
N SER A 223 -0.31 10.48 11.58
CA SER A 223 0.07 10.69 10.19
C SER A 223 -1.12 10.52 9.27
N GLY A 224 -1.22 11.34 8.25
CA GLY A 224 -2.24 11.24 7.22
C GLY A 224 -1.67 11.43 5.83
N GLY A 225 -2.30 10.78 4.85
CA GLY A 225 -1.93 10.92 3.45
C GLY A 225 -3.14 10.82 2.53
N ILE A 226 -3.06 11.54 1.41
CA ILE A 226 -4.04 11.47 0.32
C ILE A 226 -3.31 11.37 -1.01
N SER A 227 -3.83 10.55 -1.92
CA SER A 227 -3.30 10.38 -3.26
C SER A 227 -4.42 10.35 -4.28
N LEU A 228 -4.18 10.96 -5.45
CA LEU A 228 -5.03 10.89 -6.62
C LEU A 228 -4.16 10.55 -7.82
N GLY A 229 -4.63 9.64 -8.68
CA GLY A 229 -3.83 9.20 -9.81
C GLY A 229 -4.65 8.83 -11.03
N LEU A 230 -3.96 8.85 -12.15
CA LEU A 230 -4.47 8.47 -13.46
C LEU A 230 -3.51 7.48 -14.12
N GLY A 231 -4.06 6.56 -14.88
CA GLY A 231 -3.28 5.53 -15.54
C GLY A 231 -4.08 4.74 -16.55
N LEU A 232 -3.54 3.57 -16.89
CA LEU A 232 -4.13 2.65 -17.83
C LEU A 232 -4.19 1.25 -17.21
N THR A 233 -5.26 0.55 -17.52
CA THR A 233 -5.44 -0.87 -17.25
C THR A 233 -5.55 -1.61 -18.57
N GLN A 234 -4.76 -2.67 -18.74
CA GLN A 234 -4.97 -3.65 -19.79
C GLN A 234 -5.63 -4.89 -19.18
N THR A 235 -6.87 -5.14 -19.59
CA THR A 235 -7.63 -6.35 -19.23
C THR A 235 -7.46 -7.37 -20.35
N ILE A 236 -7.01 -8.58 -20.00
CA ILE A 236 -6.79 -9.70 -20.92
C ILE A 236 -7.61 -10.87 -20.44
N ASP A 237 -8.62 -11.24 -21.20
CA ASP A 237 -9.43 -12.44 -21.03
C ASP A 237 -9.07 -13.48 -22.12
N SER A 238 -9.75 -14.64 -22.13
CA SER A 238 -9.50 -15.71 -23.12
C SER A 238 -9.57 -15.24 -24.57
N ASP A 239 -10.47 -14.31 -24.90
CA ASP A 239 -10.82 -13.94 -26.27
C ASP A 239 -10.63 -12.44 -26.59
N ARG A 240 -10.36 -11.63 -25.57
CA ARG A 240 -10.30 -10.17 -25.72
C ARG A 240 -9.14 -9.55 -24.93
N SER A 241 -8.61 -8.46 -25.47
CA SER A 241 -7.71 -7.56 -24.76
C SER A 241 -8.22 -6.13 -24.91
N VAL A 242 -8.53 -5.48 -23.79
CA VAL A 242 -9.08 -4.12 -23.75
C VAL A 242 -8.16 -3.25 -22.89
N THR A 243 -7.85 -2.05 -23.37
CA THR A 243 -7.14 -1.04 -22.62
C THR A 243 -8.11 0.03 -22.19
N SER A 244 -8.14 0.33 -20.90
CA SER A 244 -9.08 1.26 -20.27
C SER A 244 -8.36 2.33 -19.46
N LEU A 245 -9.01 3.47 -19.27
CA LEU A 245 -8.55 4.49 -18.32
C LEU A 245 -8.69 3.95 -16.89
N LEU A 246 -7.61 4.08 -16.12
CA LEU A 246 -7.58 3.77 -14.70
C LEU A 246 -7.53 5.08 -13.89
N THR A 247 -8.48 5.27 -13.00
CA THR A 247 -8.38 6.29 -11.96
C THR A 247 -8.13 5.64 -10.61
N THR A 248 -7.26 6.22 -9.79
CA THR A 248 -6.98 5.73 -8.45
C THR A 248 -7.02 6.86 -7.45
N SER A 249 -7.60 6.59 -6.28
CA SER A 249 -7.56 7.50 -5.14
C SER A 249 -7.26 6.71 -3.87
N SER A 250 -6.48 7.28 -2.97
CA SER A 250 -6.23 6.64 -1.68
C SER A 250 -6.16 7.65 -0.55
N VAL A 251 -6.57 7.20 0.62
CA VAL A 251 -6.40 7.90 1.89
C VAL A 251 -5.77 6.93 2.87
N ASP A 252 -4.79 7.37 3.62
CA ASP A 252 -4.19 6.59 4.70
C ASP A 252 -4.06 7.44 5.97
N LEU A 253 -4.16 6.76 7.12
CA LEU A 253 -3.98 7.34 8.43
C LEU A 253 -3.16 6.37 9.29
N SER A 254 -2.26 6.93 10.10
CA SER A 254 -1.51 6.19 11.11
C SER A 254 -1.57 6.93 12.43
N LEU A 255 -1.73 6.18 13.51
CA LEU A 255 -1.75 6.70 14.86
C LEU A 255 -0.94 5.76 15.74
N GLY A 256 -0.05 6.27 16.57
CA GLY A 256 0.65 5.41 17.52
C GLY A 256 1.68 6.10 18.39
N TYR A 257 2.24 5.28 19.25
CA TYR A 257 3.29 5.60 20.19
C TYR A 257 4.62 5.04 19.68
N ASN A 258 5.66 5.85 19.64
CA ASN A 258 6.95 5.51 19.02
C ASN A 258 8.10 6.07 19.86
N THR A 259 8.81 5.18 20.55
CA THR A 259 10.01 5.51 21.34
C THR A 259 11.28 4.98 20.66
N LYS A 260 12.42 5.12 21.30
CA LYS A 260 13.69 4.58 20.81
C LYS A 260 13.66 3.05 20.62
N ASP A 261 13.02 2.33 21.52
CA ASP A 261 13.05 0.87 21.54
C ASP A 261 11.68 0.25 21.24
N PHE A 262 10.61 0.79 21.80
CA PHE A 262 9.26 0.26 21.69
C PHE A 262 8.37 1.14 20.81
N TYR A 263 7.51 0.51 20.05
CA TYR A 263 6.45 1.21 19.31
C TYR A 263 5.20 0.36 19.16
N ALA A 264 4.06 1.02 19.13
CA ALA A 264 2.76 0.41 18.86
C ALA A 264 1.90 1.39 18.08
N GLY A 265 1.06 0.87 17.19
CA GLY A 265 0.23 1.77 16.39
C GLY A 265 -0.88 1.08 15.63
N ILE A 266 -1.69 1.93 15.00
CA ILE A 266 -2.78 1.55 14.11
C ILE A 266 -2.51 2.24 12.77
N ILE A 267 -2.58 1.48 11.68
CA ILE A 267 -2.50 2.00 10.31
C ILE A 267 -3.78 1.62 9.59
N THR A 268 -4.44 2.58 8.97
CA THR A 268 -5.59 2.33 8.10
C THR A 268 -5.34 2.92 6.72
N LYS A 269 -5.79 2.23 5.68
CA LYS A 269 -5.69 2.68 4.29
C LYS A 269 -6.93 2.28 3.51
N GLY A 270 -7.47 3.23 2.77
CA GLY A 270 -8.49 3.02 1.77
C GLY A 270 -7.94 3.36 0.38
N THR A 271 -8.17 2.50 -0.60
CA THR A 271 -7.82 2.75 -2.01
C THR A 271 -9.01 2.38 -2.87
N LEU A 272 -9.40 3.27 -3.76
CA LEU A 272 -10.41 3.07 -4.78
C LEU A 272 -9.72 3.14 -6.15
N GLN A 273 -9.91 2.11 -6.96
CA GLN A 273 -9.47 2.06 -8.34
C GLN A 273 -10.69 1.84 -9.22
N LYS A 274 -10.90 2.73 -10.19
CA LYS A 274 -12.00 2.65 -11.15
C LYS A 274 -11.43 2.48 -12.55
N GLN A 275 -12.02 1.55 -13.29
CA GLN A 275 -11.68 1.28 -14.68
C GLN A 275 -12.95 1.21 -15.52
N ASN A 276 -12.97 1.93 -16.63
CA ASN A 276 -14.07 1.84 -17.60
C ASN A 276 -13.67 0.80 -18.64
N ASN A 277 -14.27 -0.39 -18.57
CA ASN A 277 -13.94 -1.50 -19.48
C ASN A 277 -14.65 -1.40 -20.83
N ASP A 278 -15.86 -0.83 -20.85
CA ASP A 278 -16.68 -0.53 -22.02
C ASP A 278 -17.59 0.65 -21.70
N ALA A 279 -18.31 1.20 -22.70
CA ALA A 279 -19.19 2.35 -22.50
C ALA A 279 -20.22 2.19 -21.38
N ASN A 280 -20.54 0.94 -21.01
CA ASN A 280 -21.60 0.63 -20.03
C ASN A 280 -21.10 -0.26 -18.86
N VAL A 281 -19.83 -0.68 -18.82
CA VAL A 281 -19.30 -1.56 -17.77
C VAL A 281 -18.22 -0.85 -17.00
N VAL A 282 -18.48 -0.59 -15.73
CA VAL A 282 -17.53 0.00 -14.79
C VAL A 282 -17.02 -1.09 -13.84
N GLY A 283 -15.69 -1.18 -13.72
CA GLY A 283 -15.04 -2.06 -12.74
C GLY A 283 -14.46 -1.22 -11.60
N ASP A 284 -14.89 -1.50 -10.38
CA ASP A 284 -14.39 -0.87 -9.17
C ASP A 284 -13.60 -1.89 -8.34
N ASP A 285 -12.36 -1.57 -7.98
CA ASP A 285 -11.54 -2.33 -7.02
C ASP A 285 -11.36 -1.46 -5.77
N THR A 286 -12.04 -1.84 -4.69
CA THR A 286 -11.98 -1.13 -3.41
C THR A 286 -11.16 -1.94 -2.42
N ILE A 287 -10.02 -1.40 -2.01
CA ILE A 287 -9.16 -2.00 -1.00
C ILE A 287 -9.27 -1.18 0.28
N ARG A 288 -9.68 -1.82 1.37
CA ARG A 288 -9.69 -1.23 2.71
C ARG A 288 -8.85 -2.08 3.62
N SER A 289 -8.06 -1.44 4.47
CA SER A 289 -7.26 -2.16 5.45
C SER A 289 -7.16 -1.39 6.75
N ILE A 290 -7.12 -2.16 7.85
CA ILE A 290 -6.74 -1.68 9.17
C ILE A 290 -5.75 -2.68 9.78
N SER A 291 -4.66 -2.16 10.32
CA SER A 291 -3.60 -2.94 10.95
C SER A 291 -3.34 -2.43 12.36
N PHE A 292 -3.25 -3.34 13.30
CA PHE A 292 -2.75 -3.08 14.65
C PHE A 292 -1.37 -3.71 14.75
N LEU A 293 -0.41 -2.97 15.25
CA LEU A 293 0.97 -3.41 15.31
C LEU A 293 1.62 -3.09 16.66
N VAL A 294 2.54 -3.98 17.03
CA VAL A 294 3.45 -3.79 18.18
C VAL A 294 4.82 -4.23 17.74
N GLY A 295 5.83 -3.45 18.06
CA GLY A 295 7.18 -3.75 17.67
C GLY A 295 8.24 -3.27 18.67
N TYR A 296 9.43 -3.82 18.48
CA TYR A 296 10.58 -3.51 19.29
C TYR A 296 11.83 -3.38 18.43
N ARG A 297 12.72 -2.46 18.81
CA ARG A 297 14.01 -2.22 18.17
C ARG A 297 15.12 -2.72 19.09
N PHE A 298 15.96 -3.60 18.58
CA PHE A 298 17.10 -4.15 19.28
C PHE A 298 18.38 -4.03 18.44
N ASN A 299 19.54 -4.15 19.05
CA ASN A 299 20.81 -4.08 18.33
C ASN A 299 20.86 -5.15 17.26
N ALA A 300 21.17 -4.74 16.04
CA ALA A 300 21.17 -5.66 14.90
C ALA A 300 22.29 -6.70 15.06
N PRO A 301 21.97 -7.99 14.85
CA PRO A 301 23.00 -9.05 14.77
C PRO A 301 23.98 -8.79 13.63
N GLN A 302 25.24 -9.26 13.79
CA GLN A 302 26.31 -9.02 12.80
C GLN A 302 25.93 -9.53 11.40
N ILE A 303 25.26 -10.67 11.30
CA ILE A 303 24.80 -11.24 10.02
C ILE A 303 23.85 -10.29 9.25
N VAL A 304 23.00 -9.53 9.96
CA VAL A 304 22.09 -8.54 9.36
C VAL A 304 22.88 -7.33 8.88
N LYS A 305 23.87 -6.88 9.66
CA LYS A 305 24.75 -5.77 9.28
C LYS A 305 25.55 -6.11 8.02
N ASP A 306 26.13 -7.30 7.95
CA ASP A 306 26.91 -7.76 6.80
C ASP A 306 26.04 -7.91 5.54
N ALA A 307 24.80 -8.41 5.69
CA ALA A 307 23.86 -8.52 4.58
C ALA A 307 23.46 -7.12 4.04
N ASN A 308 23.22 -6.16 4.93
CA ASN A 308 22.88 -4.80 4.55
C ASN A 308 24.04 -4.09 3.83
N GLN A 309 25.28 -4.27 4.31
CA GLN A 309 26.47 -3.73 3.63
C GLN A 309 26.61 -4.27 2.20
N LYS A 310 26.33 -5.56 1.99
CA LYS A 310 26.34 -6.15 0.63
C LYS A 310 25.25 -5.53 -0.25
N LEU A 311 24.05 -5.32 0.30
CA LEU A 311 22.96 -4.66 -0.43
C LEU A 311 23.32 -3.22 -0.81
N LYS A 312 23.87 -2.44 0.13
CA LYS A 312 24.31 -1.05 -0.17
C LYS A 312 25.35 -1.01 -1.30
N LYS A 313 26.32 -1.92 -1.30
CA LYS A 313 27.32 -2.03 -2.39
C LYS A 313 26.67 -2.33 -3.76
N ILE A 314 25.64 -3.20 -3.80
CA ILE A 314 24.92 -3.53 -5.04
C ILE A 314 24.21 -2.28 -5.60
N PHE A 315 23.62 -1.47 -4.75
CA PHE A 315 22.90 -0.26 -5.15
C PHE A 315 23.79 1.00 -5.20
N GLN A 316 25.12 0.87 -4.96
CA GLN A 316 26.09 1.99 -4.93
C GLN A 316 25.70 3.12 -3.96
N PHE A 317 25.11 2.75 -2.83
CA PHE A 317 24.80 3.66 -1.74
C PHE A 317 25.84 3.48 -0.61
N ASP A 318 26.57 4.53 -0.35
CA ASP A 318 27.49 4.67 0.81
C ASP A 318 26.74 5.08 2.08
#